data_b5ea29fcdd75c56d57bbfb534bcca9c1
#
_entry.id   b5ea29fcdd75c56d57bbfb534bcca9c1
#
_cell.length_a   1.000
_cell.length_b   1.000
_cell.length_c   1.000
_cell.angle_alpha   90.00
_cell.angle_beta   90.00
_cell.angle_gamma   90.00
#
_symmetry.space_group_name_H-M   'P 1'
#
loop_
_entity.id
_entity.type
_entity.pdbx_description
1 polymer ?
#
loop_
_entity_poly.entity_id
_entity_poly.type
_entity_poly.pdbx_seq_one_letter_code
_entity_poly.pdbx_strand_id
1 'polypeptide(L)'
;MGCTRFGERWDMGAEELMVEAFKECLEDAGIERSEIGAAWLGTCFDSINVGKSALPLSMTLRLPNIPVTRVENYCATGTEAFRGACYAVAAGAYDIALALGVEKLKDTGYGGLPDIGSVDGYMVGANGTAPGLFAQLATAYNRKWGVPMETIKDAIAHISAKSHANGALNPKAHLRRIVTEEQIKAAPMIAYPLGLFDCCGVSDGSAAAIVCTP
;
A
#
# COMPACT_ATOMS: atom_id res chain seq x y z
N MET A 1 -5.14 -5.78 -14.70
CA MET A 1 -5.00 -5.36 -13.27
C MET A 1 -6.37 -5.21 -12.63
N GLY A 2 -6.47 -5.45 -11.33
CA GLY A 2 -7.71 -5.24 -10.58
C GLY A 2 -7.44 -4.67 -9.19
N CYS A 3 -8.37 -3.91 -8.62
CA CYS A 3 -8.27 -3.47 -7.24
C CYS A 3 -9.66 -3.21 -6.65
N THR A 4 -9.76 -3.39 -5.35
CA THR A 4 -10.96 -3.04 -4.59
C THR A 4 -11.13 -1.54 -4.49
N ARG A 5 -12.29 -1.09 -4.06
CA ARG A 5 -12.42 0.25 -3.49
C ARG A 5 -11.69 0.28 -2.14
N PHE A 6 -10.77 1.21 -1.97
CA PHE A 6 -10.05 1.43 -0.72
C PHE A 6 -10.88 2.25 0.27
N GLY A 7 -10.78 1.92 1.55
CA GLY A 7 -11.54 2.61 2.60
C GLY A 7 -11.62 1.82 3.89
N GLU A 8 -12.56 2.20 4.74
CA GLU A 8 -12.92 1.42 5.92
C GLU A 8 -13.91 0.32 5.50
N ARG A 9 -13.41 -0.87 5.25
CA ARG A 9 -14.18 -1.99 4.71
C ARG A 9 -14.66 -2.91 5.83
N TRP A 10 -15.60 -2.41 6.62
CA TRP A 10 -16.24 -3.18 7.70
C TRP A 10 -17.14 -4.33 7.20
N ASP A 11 -17.44 -4.31 5.91
CA ASP A 11 -18.29 -5.27 5.20
C ASP A 11 -17.54 -6.49 4.68
N MET A 12 -16.21 -6.47 4.66
CA MET A 12 -15.38 -7.52 4.05
C MET A 12 -14.15 -7.83 4.90
N GLY A 13 -13.78 -9.10 4.95
CA GLY A 13 -12.48 -9.57 5.43
C GLY A 13 -11.41 -9.53 4.35
N ALA A 14 -10.19 -9.94 4.69
CA ALA A 14 -9.08 -9.98 3.76
C ALA A 14 -9.32 -10.93 2.58
N GLU A 15 -10.03 -12.04 2.83
CA GLU A 15 -10.33 -13.03 1.80
C GLU A 15 -11.24 -12.46 0.71
N GLU A 16 -12.31 -11.79 1.10
CA GLU A 16 -13.24 -11.17 0.15
C GLU A 16 -12.56 -10.05 -0.64
N LEU A 17 -11.68 -9.24 0.01
CA LEU A 17 -10.90 -8.22 -0.67
C LEU A 17 -9.96 -8.83 -1.73
N MET A 18 -9.27 -9.93 -1.40
CA MET A 18 -8.43 -10.65 -2.36
C MET A 18 -9.24 -11.16 -3.55
N VAL A 19 -10.43 -11.74 -3.29
CA VAL A 19 -11.30 -12.28 -4.35
C VAL A 19 -11.80 -11.18 -5.27
N GLU A 20 -12.21 -10.01 -4.71
CA GLU A 20 -12.70 -8.87 -5.51
C GLU A 20 -11.61 -8.36 -6.47
N ALA A 21 -10.41 -8.09 -5.94
CA ALA A 21 -9.29 -7.62 -6.76
C ALA A 21 -8.85 -8.64 -7.82
N PHE A 22 -8.83 -9.91 -7.45
CA PHE A 22 -8.44 -10.99 -8.35
C PHE A 22 -9.41 -11.18 -9.50
N LYS A 23 -10.73 -11.18 -9.25
CA LYS A 23 -11.75 -11.30 -10.30
C LYS A 23 -11.61 -10.19 -11.34
N GLU A 24 -11.54 -8.94 -10.89
CA GLU A 24 -11.33 -7.80 -11.80
C GLU A 24 -10.02 -7.94 -12.60
N CYS A 25 -8.96 -8.44 -11.94
CA CYS A 25 -7.67 -8.65 -12.59
C CYS A 25 -7.73 -9.71 -13.69
N LEU A 26 -8.44 -10.83 -13.48
CA LEU A 26 -8.61 -11.85 -14.49
C LEU A 26 -9.47 -11.34 -15.67
N GLU A 27 -10.55 -10.62 -15.37
CA GLU A 27 -11.41 -10.02 -16.40
C GLU A 27 -10.62 -9.02 -17.28
N ASP A 28 -9.81 -8.16 -16.68
CA ASP A 28 -8.97 -7.21 -17.40
C ASP A 28 -7.87 -7.89 -18.23
N ALA A 29 -7.27 -8.95 -17.70
CA ALA A 29 -6.22 -9.71 -18.39
C ALA A 29 -6.77 -10.65 -19.46
N GLY A 30 -8.03 -11.03 -19.39
CA GLY A 30 -8.65 -11.97 -20.32
C GLY A 30 -8.11 -13.40 -20.22
N ILE A 31 -7.70 -13.82 -19.02
CA ILE A 31 -7.13 -15.16 -18.77
C ILE A 31 -7.93 -15.93 -17.73
N GLU A 32 -7.73 -17.24 -17.70
CA GLU A 32 -8.29 -18.11 -16.69
C GLU A 32 -7.29 -18.32 -15.52
N ARG A 33 -7.82 -18.55 -14.34
CA ARG A 33 -7.03 -18.85 -13.14
C ARG A 33 -6.03 -20.00 -13.34
N SER A 34 -6.39 -21.00 -14.12
CA SER A 34 -5.57 -22.19 -14.41
C SER A 34 -4.30 -21.89 -15.22
N GLU A 35 -4.22 -20.73 -15.86
CA GLU A 35 -3.08 -20.32 -16.67
C GLU A 35 -1.96 -19.68 -15.83
N ILE A 36 -2.25 -19.32 -14.56
CA ILE A 36 -1.27 -18.74 -13.66
C ILE A 36 -0.28 -19.82 -13.21
N GLY A 37 1.00 -19.59 -13.49
CA GLY A 37 2.09 -20.52 -13.13
C GLY A 37 2.71 -20.29 -11.77
N ALA A 38 2.65 -19.07 -11.24
CA ALA A 38 3.16 -18.71 -9.91
C ALA A 38 2.45 -17.49 -9.36
N ALA A 39 2.50 -17.28 -8.02
CA ALA A 39 1.88 -16.13 -7.40
C ALA A 39 2.71 -15.56 -6.24
N TRP A 40 2.61 -14.25 -6.03
CA TRP A 40 3.21 -13.51 -4.93
C TRP A 40 2.13 -12.82 -4.11
N LEU A 41 2.13 -13.08 -2.79
CA LEU A 41 1.30 -12.40 -1.82
C LEU A 41 2.11 -11.34 -1.09
N GLY A 42 1.71 -10.07 -1.21
CA GLY A 42 2.23 -8.97 -0.43
C GLY A 42 1.26 -8.60 0.70
N THR A 43 1.70 -8.72 1.95
CA THR A 43 0.98 -8.24 3.11
C THR A 43 1.95 -7.98 4.26
N CYS A 44 1.79 -6.84 4.94
CA CYS A 44 2.66 -6.42 6.03
C CYS A 44 2.18 -7.00 7.37
N PHE A 45 0.88 -6.93 7.63
CA PHE A 45 0.28 -7.34 8.90
C PHE A 45 -0.43 -8.69 8.75
N ASP A 46 0.22 -9.70 9.28
CA ASP A 46 -0.19 -11.08 9.05
C ASP A 46 -1.08 -11.70 10.11
N SER A 47 -1.01 -11.20 11.34
CA SER A 47 -1.32 -12.06 12.46
C SER A 47 -2.81 -12.16 12.80
N ILE A 48 -3.66 -11.22 12.39
CA ILE A 48 -5.06 -11.21 12.80
C ILE A 48 -6.00 -11.43 11.62
N ASN A 49 -5.78 -10.76 10.49
CA ASN A 49 -6.78 -10.67 9.43
C ASN A 49 -6.40 -11.35 8.11
N VAL A 50 -5.13 -11.60 7.85
CA VAL A 50 -4.68 -12.23 6.59
C VAL A 50 -4.17 -13.65 6.80
N GLY A 51 -3.57 -13.92 7.95
CA GLY A 51 -2.92 -15.19 8.27
C GLY A 51 -1.44 -15.23 7.90
N LYS A 52 -0.78 -16.33 8.26
CA LYS A 52 0.66 -16.55 8.05
C LYS A 52 0.94 -17.30 6.75
N SER A 53 2.16 -17.18 6.25
CA SER A 53 2.65 -17.82 5.02
C SER A 53 1.91 -17.35 3.76
N ALA A 54 2.07 -18.08 2.67
CA ALA A 54 1.37 -17.84 1.41
C ALA A 54 0.03 -18.59 1.30
N LEU A 55 -0.31 -19.42 2.30
CA LEU A 55 -1.55 -20.21 2.32
C LEU A 55 -2.82 -19.38 2.15
N PRO A 56 -2.97 -18.22 2.79
CA PRO A 56 -4.17 -17.41 2.62
C PRO A 56 -4.50 -17.10 1.16
N LEU A 57 -3.51 -16.70 0.37
CA LEU A 57 -3.72 -16.45 -1.06
C LEU A 57 -4.12 -17.71 -1.82
N SER A 58 -3.35 -18.80 -1.61
CA SER A 58 -3.57 -20.06 -2.31
C SER A 58 -4.96 -20.65 -2.02
N MET A 59 -5.39 -20.64 -0.77
CA MET A 59 -6.68 -21.19 -0.35
C MET A 59 -7.84 -20.31 -0.80
N THR A 60 -7.75 -19.01 -0.57
CA THR A 60 -8.81 -18.05 -0.90
C THR A 60 -9.10 -18.04 -2.40
N LEU A 61 -8.07 -17.96 -3.22
CA LEU A 61 -8.21 -17.92 -4.66
C LEU A 61 -8.32 -19.31 -5.29
N ARG A 62 -8.22 -20.38 -4.48
CA ARG A 62 -8.21 -21.78 -4.96
C ARG A 62 -7.23 -21.96 -6.12
N LEU A 63 -6.02 -21.42 -5.94
CA LEU A 63 -4.99 -21.57 -6.96
C LEU A 63 -4.65 -23.05 -7.15
N PRO A 64 -4.38 -23.52 -8.38
CA PRO A 64 -3.93 -24.87 -8.61
C PRO A 64 -2.59 -25.12 -7.91
N ASN A 65 -2.02 -26.30 -8.01
CA ASN A 65 -0.74 -26.66 -7.37
C ASN A 65 0.43 -25.87 -7.97
N ILE A 66 0.50 -24.57 -7.69
CA ILE A 66 1.52 -23.65 -8.15
C ILE A 66 2.32 -23.08 -6.98
N PRO A 67 3.56 -22.65 -7.18
CA PRO A 67 4.33 -21.95 -6.16
C PRO A 67 3.67 -20.63 -5.77
N VAL A 68 3.54 -20.40 -4.47
CA VAL A 68 3.06 -19.13 -3.92
C VAL A 68 4.07 -18.61 -2.90
N THR A 69 4.55 -17.40 -3.09
CA THR A 69 5.56 -16.75 -2.23
C THR A 69 4.91 -15.59 -1.50
N ARG A 70 5.09 -15.52 -0.17
CA ARG A 70 4.77 -14.33 0.61
C ARG A 70 5.97 -13.42 0.72
N VAL A 71 5.76 -12.13 0.57
CA VAL A 71 6.77 -11.06 0.73
C VAL A 71 6.25 -9.98 1.66
N GLU A 72 7.18 -9.30 2.33
CA GLU A 72 6.90 -8.17 3.18
C GLU A 72 8.04 -7.16 3.07
N ASN A 73 7.71 -5.87 3.00
CA ASN A 73 8.65 -4.75 3.04
C ASN A 73 7.90 -3.45 3.42
N TYR A 74 7.19 -3.47 4.55
CA TYR A 74 6.34 -2.35 5.02
C TYR A 74 5.44 -1.79 3.89
N CYS A 75 5.45 -0.47 3.69
CA CYS A 75 4.65 0.20 2.65
C CYS A 75 5.05 -0.18 1.22
N ALA A 76 6.23 -0.76 1.01
CA ALA A 76 6.70 -1.23 -0.29
C ALA A 76 6.34 -2.71 -0.57
N THR A 77 5.60 -3.37 0.29
CA THR A 77 5.24 -4.79 0.20
C THR A 77 4.59 -5.15 -1.13
N GLY A 78 3.63 -4.34 -1.60
CA GLY A 78 3.01 -4.57 -2.91
C GLY A 78 4.00 -4.46 -4.08
N THR A 79 4.94 -3.53 -3.99
CA THR A 79 6.04 -3.39 -4.97
C THR A 79 6.94 -4.62 -4.97
N GLU A 80 7.24 -5.20 -3.80
CA GLU A 80 8.04 -6.42 -3.69
C GLU A 80 7.34 -7.63 -4.33
N ALA A 81 6.03 -7.77 -4.10
CA ALA A 81 5.25 -8.82 -4.76
C ALA A 81 5.28 -8.68 -6.28
N PHE A 82 5.06 -7.47 -6.78
CA PHE A 82 5.10 -7.19 -8.21
C PHE A 82 6.51 -7.39 -8.80
N ARG A 83 7.56 -6.93 -8.12
CA ARG A 83 8.96 -7.14 -8.53
C ARG A 83 9.31 -8.62 -8.62
N GLY A 84 8.87 -9.44 -7.64
CA GLY A 84 9.08 -10.87 -7.66
C GLY A 84 8.45 -11.54 -8.88
N ALA A 85 7.20 -11.21 -9.19
CA ALA A 85 6.50 -11.68 -10.39
C ALA A 85 7.22 -11.27 -11.68
N CYS A 86 7.65 -9.99 -11.79
CA CYS A 86 8.39 -9.50 -12.94
C CYS A 86 9.72 -10.26 -13.15
N TYR A 87 10.48 -10.48 -12.09
CA TYR A 87 11.74 -11.21 -12.20
C TYR A 87 11.55 -12.66 -12.60
N ALA A 88 10.51 -13.32 -12.08
CA ALA A 88 10.22 -14.69 -12.41
C ALA A 88 9.84 -14.87 -13.89
N VAL A 89 9.01 -13.97 -14.42
CA VAL A 89 8.64 -13.95 -15.86
C VAL A 89 9.86 -13.57 -16.72
N ALA A 90 10.60 -12.53 -16.38
CA ALA A 90 11.78 -12.10 -17.10
C ALA A 90 12.88 -13.18 -17.15
N ALA A 91 12.99 -13.99 -16.10
CA ALA A 91 13.92 -15.13 -16.07
C ALA A 91 13.43 -16.36 -16.85
N GLY A 92 12.22 -16.32 -17.41
CA GLY A 92 11.61 -17.45 -18.12
C GLY A 92 11.22 -18.60 -17.19
N ALA A 93 11.10 -18.36 -15.88
CA ALA A 93 10.68 -19.38 -14.93
C ALA A 93 9.18 -19.68 -15.04
N TYR A 94 8.38 -18.69 -15.41
CA TYR A 94 6.92 -18.78 -15.61
C TYR A 94 6.50 -17.82 -16.72
N ASP A 95 5.53 -18.23 -17.51
CA ASP A 95 4.97 -17.39 -18.59
C ASP A 95 3.97 -16.37 -18.04
N ILE A 96 3.19 -16.78 -17.02
CA ILE A 96 2.16 -15.95 -16.38
C ILE A 96 2.32 -16.01 -14.87
N ALA A 97 2.42 -14.87 -14.23
CA ALA A 97 2.56 -14.73 -12.79
C ALA A 97 1.55 -13.72 -12.21
N LEU A 98 1.03 -14.02 -11.02
CA LEU A 98 0.16 -13.15 -10.24
C LEU A 98 0.95 -12.43 -9.15
N ALA A 99 0.82 -11.12 -9.06
CA ALA A 99 1.16 -10.34 -7.87
C ALA A 99 -0.14 -9.82 -7.23
N LEU A 100 -0.33 -10.07 -5.95
CA LEU A 100 -1.49 -9.57 -5.20
C LEU A 100 -1.04 -9.02 -3.85
N GLY A 101 -1.52 -7.82 -3.53
CA GLY A 101 -1.35 -7.20 -2.22
C GLY A 101 -2.69 -7.05 -1.51
N VAL A 102 -2.72 -7.25 -0.20
CA VAL A 102 -3.90 -7.06 0.64
C VAL A 102 -3.51 -6.55 2.02
N GLU A 103 -4.28 -5.58 2.53
CA GLU A 103 -4.24 -5.21 3.94
C GLU A 103 -5.65 -5.02 4.49
N LYS A 104 -5.88 -5.55 5.69
CA LYS A 104 -7.10 -5.40 6.45
C LYS A 104 -6.75 -4.87 7.82
N LEU A 105 -6.88 -3.56 8.01
CA LEU A 105 -6.35 -2.83 9.15
C LEU A 105 -7.41 -2.36 10.14
N LYS A 106 -8.61 -2.03 9.67
CA LYS A 106 -9.63 -1.38 10.49
C LYS A 106 -10.19 -2.28 11.59
N ASP A 107 -10.28 -3.57 11.36
CA ASP A 107 -10.83 -4.54 12.32
C ASP A 107 -9.80 -5.01 13.37
N THR A 108 -8.57 -4.52 13.31
CA THR A 108 -7.49 -4.92 14.22
C THR A 108 -7.59 -4.28 15.61
N GLY A 109 -8.45 -3.28 15.77
CA GLY A 109 -8.50 -2.46 16.98
C GLY A 109 -7.42 -1.38 17.07
N TYR A 110 -6.53 -1.26 16.08
CA TYR A 110 -5.54 -0.19 16.03
C TYR A 110 -6.17 1.13 15.57
N GLY A 111 -5.89 2.22 16.28
CA GLY A 111 -6.33 3.57 15.91
C GLY A 111 -5.59 4.17 14.70
N GLY A 112 -4.60 3.46 14.18
CA GLY A 112 -3.75 3.84 13.06
C GLY A 112 -2.96 2.65 12.55
N LEU A 113 -1.83 2.88 11.90
CA LEU A 113 -0.88 1.81 11.65
C LEU A 113 -0.27 1.36 12.97
N PRO A 114 -0.15 0.04 13.22
CA PRO A 114 0.55 -0.45 14.40
C PRO A 114 1.96 0.11 14.43
N ASP A 115 2.42 0.36 15.64
CA ASP A 115 3.76 0.88 15.87
C ASP A 115 4.80 -0.01 15.17
N ILE A 116 5.75 0.59 14.48
CA ILE A 116 6.87 -0.12 13.85
C ILE A 116 7.83 -0.64 14.97
N GLY A 117 7.25 -0.95 16.11
CA GLY A 117 7.95 -1.29 17.32
C GLY A 117 8.87 -2.49 17.14
N SER A 118 10.13 -2.25 17.11
CA SER A 118 11.32 -3.04 17.31
C SER A 118 12.43 -2.81 16.29
N VAL A 119 12.41 -1.72 15.54
CA VAL A 119 13.63 -1.31 14.89
C VAL A 119 14.49 -0.58 15.93
N ASP A 120 15.15 -1.35 16.76
CA ASP A 120 16.17 -0.87 17.68
C ASP A 120 17.32 -0.28 16.85
N GLY A 121 17.27 1.01 16.63
CA GLY A 121 18.31 1.70 15.89
C GLY A 121 18.30 3.20 16.12
N TYR A 122 19.42 3.84 15.91
CA TYR A 122 19.63 5.28 16.00
C TYR A 122 18.65 6.10 15.19
N MET A 123 18.03 5.48 14.18
CA MET A 123 17.19 6.15 13.20
C MET A 123 15.74 6.33 13.64
N VAL A 124 15.26 5.49 14.54
CA VAL A 124 13.83 5.40 14.82
C VAL A 124 13.48 6.06 16.15
N GLY A 125 14.26 5.85 17.20
CA GLY A 125 14.10 6.52 18.49
C GLY A 125 12.64 6.68 18.93
N ALA A 126 12.29 7.86 19.41
CA ALA A 126 10.94 8.19 19.87
C ALA A 126 9.93 8.48 18.73
N ASN A 127 10.34 8.41 17.47
CA ASN A 127 9.51 8.75 16.30
C ASN A 127 9.05 7.51 15.51
N GLY A 128 8.63 6.46 16.19
CA GLY A 128 8.24 5.17 15.60
C GLY A 128 7.01 5.19 14.69
N THR A 129 6.46 6.36 14.34
CA THR A 129 5.32 6.48 13.42
C THR A 129 5.79 6.84 12.01
N ALA A 130 5.05 6.39 10.97
CA ALA A 130 5.34 6.74 9.60
C ALA A 130 5.41 8.27 9.37
N PRO A 131 4.45 9.09 9.82
CA PRO A 131 4.57 10.54 9.70
C PRO A 131 5.81 11.12 10.39
N GLY A 132 6.18 10.61 11.56
CA GLY A 132 7.37 11.03 12.28
C GLY A 132 8.66 10.77 11.50
N LEU A 133 8.79 9.59 10.91
CA LEU A 133 9.96 9.22 10.09
C LEU A 133 10.06 10.08 8.82
N PHE A 134 8.96 10.27 8.10
CA PHE A 134 8.96 11.13 6.90
C PHE A 134 9.18 12.61 7.23
N ALA A 135 8.70 13.09 8.36
CA ALA A 135 8.95 14.45 8.82
C ALA A 135 10.45 14.74 9.06
N GLN A 136 11.19 13.73 9.54
CA GLN A 136 12.65 13.84 9.71
C GLN A 136 13.35 14.07 8.37
N LEU A 137 12.87 13.51 7.27
CA LEU A 137 13.45 13.76 5.94
C LEU A 137 13.33 15.23 5.54
N ALA A 138 12.19 15.86 5.82
CA ALA A 138 12.00 17.29 5.54
C ALA A 138 12.95 18.17 6.35
N THR A 139 13.12 17.89 7.64
CA THR A 139 14.04 18.64 8.51
C THR A 139 15.51 18.39 8.14
N ALA A 140 15.87 17.16 7.77
CA ALA A 140 17.20 16.83 7.28
C ALA A 140 17.50 17.51 5.94
N TYR A 141 16.52 17.60 5.05
CA TYR A 141 16.65 18.31 3.77
C TYR A 141 16.90 19.80 3.98
N ASN A 142 16.12 20.45 4.86
CA ASN A 142 16.34 21.84 5.26
C ASN A 142 17.78 22.04 5.77
N ARG A 143 18.23 21.19 6.71
CA ARG A 143 19.58 21.31 7.30
C ARG A 143 20.69 21.11 6.27
N LYS A 144 20.52 20.12 5.38
CA LYS A 144 21.56 19.79 4.38
C LYS A 144 21.68 20.81 3.27
N TRP A 145 20.56 21.35 2.81
CA TRP A 145 20.52 22.18 1.61
C TRP A 145 20.23 23.66 1.89
N GLY A 146 19.94 24.04 3.15
CA GLY A 146 19.63 25.41 3.54
C GLY A 146 18.29 25.93 3.00
N VAL A 147 17.42 25.05 2.48
CA VAL A 147 16.10 25.45 1.97
C VAL A 147 15.20 25.81 3.14
N PRO A 148 14.59 27.00 3.18
CA PRO A 148 13.69 27.41 4.27
C PRO A 148 12.55 26.42 4.49
N MET A 149 12.20 26.11 5.73
CA MET A 149 11.11 25.18 6.06
C MET A 149 9.76 25.64 5.50
N GLU A 150 9.54 26.94 5.40
CA GLU A 150 8.35 27.50 4.77
C GLU A 150 8.25 27.07 3.29
N THR A 151 9.35 27.22 2.54
CA THR A 151 9.41 26.76 1.14
C THR A 151 9.17 25.25 1.00
N ILE A 152 9.72 24.48 1.93
CA ILE A 152 9.48 23.03 1.96
C ILE A 152 8.00 22.74 2.24
N LYS A 153 7.39 23.43 3.20
CA LYS A 153 5.97 23.27 3.52
C LYS A 153 5.07 23.70 2.36
N ASP A 154 5.42 24.75 1.64
CA ASP A 154 4.69 25.18 0.45
C ASP A 154 4.71 24.08 -0.65
N ALA A 155 5.88 23.51 -0.90
CA ALA A 155 6.03 22.43 -1.86
C ALA A 155 5.23 21.17 -1.44
N ILE A 156 5.27 20.81 -0.16
CA ILE A 156 4.49 19.68 0.38
C ILE A 156 3.00 19.97 0.22
N ALA A 157 2.52 21.16 0.58
CA ALA A 157 1.11 21.53 0.46
C ALA A 157 0.63 21.48 -1.00
N HIS A 158 1.44 21.92 -1.94
CA HIS A 158 1.14 21.82 -3.37
C HIS A 158 0.99 20.35 -3.83
N ILE A 159 1.92 19.48 -3.42
CA ILE A 159 1.85 18.05 -3.73
C ILE A 159 0.61 17.41 -3.12
N SER A 160 0.31 17.74 -1.86
CA SER A 160 -0.88 17.24 -1.16
C SER A 160 -2.16 17.70 -1.84
N ALA A 161 -2.28 18.98 -2.22
CA ALA A 161 -3.44 19.50 -2.95
C ALA A 161 -3.66 18.79 -4.28
N LYS A 162 -2.58 18.59 -5.05
CA LYS A 162 -2.63 17.82 -6.30
C LYS A 162 -3.10 16.39 -6.06
N SER A 163 -2.58 15.72 -5.03
CA SER A 163 -2.93 14.33 -4.70
C SER A 163 -4.40 14.20 -4.29
N HIS A 164 -4.92 15.14 -3.49
CA HIS A 164 -6.33 15.19 -3.13
C HIS A 164 -7.24 15.47 -4.33
N ALA A 165 -6.83 16.36 -5.24
CA ALA A 165 -7.58 16.63 -6.47
C ALA A 165 -7.66 15.39 -7.36
N ASN A 166 -6.56 14.66 -7.55
CA ASN A 166 -6.53 13.41 -8.30
C ASN A 166 -7.35 12.31 -7.61
N GLY A 167 -7.25 12.19 -6.28
CA GLY A 167 -8.05 11.24 -5.51
C GLY A 167 -9.55 11.49 -5.64
N ALA A 168 -9.98 12.75 -5.73
CA ALA A 168 -11.40 13.09 -5.92
C ALA A 168 -11.96 12.55 -7.24
N LEU A 169 -11.12 12.40 -8.27
CA LEU A 169 -11.50 11.85 -9.57
C LEU A 169 -11.50 10.31 -9.60
N ASN A 170 -10.80 9.66 -8.68
CA ASN A 170 -10.71 8.20 -8.65
C ASN A 170 -11.87 7.58 -7.85
N PRO A 171 -12.78 6.80 -8.47
CA PRO A 171 -13.92 6.20 -7.77
C PRO A 171 -13.51 5.18 -6.70
N LYS A 172 -12.30 4.63 -6.79
CA LYS A 172 -11.76 3.64 -5.84
C LYS A 172 -10.91 4.24 -4.72
N ALA A 173 -10.62 5.56 -4.76
CA ALA A 173 -9.86 6.21 -3.70
C ALA A 173 -10.70 6.35 -2.41
N HIS A 174 -10.05 6.17 -1.26
CA HIS A 174 -10.67 6.36 0.05
C HIS A 174 -11.02 7.84 0.28
N LEU A 175 -10.07 8.73 0.11
CA LEU A 175 -10.24 10.16 0.35
C LEU A 175 -10.53 10.88 -0.98
N ARG A 176 -11.79 11.22 -1.19
CA ARG A 176 -12.29 11.82 -2.44
C ARG A 176 -12.72 13.28 -2.25
N ARG A 177 -11.97 14.02 -1.48
CA ARG A 177 -12.24 15.43 -1.18
C ARG A 177 -11.13 16.32 -1.73
N ILE A 178 -11.50 17.34 -2.49
CA ILE A 178 -10.57 18.40 -2.90
C ILE A 178 -10.25 19.25 -1.67
N VAL A 179 -8.97 19.53 -1.47
CA VAL A 179 -8.44 20.36 -0.37
C VAL A 179 -7.48 21.37 -0.97
N THR A 180 -7.60 22.64 -0.58
CA THR A 180 -6.71 23.71 -1.06
C THR A 180 -5.39 23.74 -0.29
N GLU A 181 -4.36 24.37 -0.86
CA GLU A 181 -3.07 24.54 -0.19
C GLU A 181 -3.20 25.31 1.14
N GLU A 182 -4.08 26.31 1.20
CA GLU A 182 -4.35 27.08 2.44
C GLU A 182 -4.96 26.16 3.51
N GLN A 183 -5.93 25.31 3.16
CA GLN A 183 -6.52 24.36 4.08
C GLN A 183 -5.50 23.34 4.58
N ILE A 184 -4.59 22.88 3.71
CA ILE A 184 -3.53 21.94 4.06
C ILE A 184 -2.56 22.58 5.06
N LYS A 185 -2.14 23.83 4.80
CA LYS A 185 -1.22 24.56 5.70
C LYS A 185 -1.84 24.87 7.05
N ALA A 186 -3.15 25.12 7.09
CA ALA A 186 -3.91 25.41 8.31
C ALA A 186 -4.33 24.16 9.10
N ALA A 187 -4.13 22.95 8.54
CA ALA A 187 -4.54 21.70 9.18
C ALA A 187 -3.75 21.42 10.47
N PRO A 188 -4.34 20.66 11.41
CA PRO A 188 -3.63 20.24 12.61
C PRO A 188 -2.31 19.55 12.28
N MET A 189 -1.25 19.93 13.02
CA MET A 189 0.07 19.34 12.87
C MET A 189 0.08 17.90 13.40
N ILE A 190 0.59 16.97 12.60
CA ILE A 190 0.77 15.55 13.00
C ILE A 190 2.24 15.32 13.41
N ALA A 191 3.18 15.67 12.54
CA ALA A 191 4.62 15.59 12.82
C ALA A 191 5.31 16.68 11.98
N TYR A 192 5.85 17.71 12.63
CA TYR A 192 6.40 18.87 11.91
C TYR A 192 7.43 18.49 10.83
N PRO A 193 7.26 18.94 9.58
CA PRO A 193 6.29 19.92 9.06
C PRO A 193 4.99 19.34 8.49
N LEU A 194 4.68 18.06 8.70
CA LEU A 194 3.52 17.38 8.13
C LEU A 194 2.25 17.64 8.96
N GLY A 195 1.22 18.18 8.32
CA GLY A 195 -0.11 18.32 8.87
C GLY A 195 -1.02 17.14 8.47
N LEU A 196 -2.26 17.18 8.91
CA LEU A 196 -3.25 16.11 8.71
C LEU A 196 -3.43 15.74 7.24
N PHE A 197 -3.52 16.72 6.35
CA PHE A 197 -3.74 16.48 4.92
C PHE A 197 -2.46 16.13 4.14
N ASP A 198 -1.30 16.17 4.79
CA ASP A 198 -0.05 15.66 4.22
C ASP A 198 0.14 14.16 4.51
N CYS A 199 -0.69 13.58 5.36
CA CYS A 199 -0.64 12.19 5.76
C CYS A 199 -1.70 11.37 5.04
N CYS A 200 -1.41 10.10 4.74
CA CYS A 200 -2.40 9.18 4.19
C CYS A 200 -3.43 8.76 5.23
N GLY A 201 -4.63 8.38 4.78
CA GLY A 201 -5.58 7.65 5.60
C GLY A 201 -5.15 6.18 5.78
N VAL A 202 -5.63 5.56 6.85
CA VAL A 202 -5.52 4.10 7.05
C VAL A 202 -6.69 3.44 6.33
N SER A 203 -6.40 2.57 5.37
CA SER A 203 -7.38 1.98 4.47
C SER A 203 -7.21 0.48 4.35
N ASP A 204 -8.32 -0.22 4.32
CA ASP A 204 -8.38 -1.61 3.89
C ASP A 204 -8.45 -1.67 2.37
N GLY A 205 -7.93 -2.72 1.77
CA GLY A 205 -8.02 -2.94 0.34
C GLY A 205 -7.10 -4.03 -0.18
N SER A 206 -7.30 -4.37 -1.43
CA SER A 206 -6.48 -5.32 -2.18
C SER A 206 -6.28 -4.83 -3.61
N ALA A 207 -5.14 -5.18 -4.19
CA ALA A 207 -4.84 -4.95 -5.60
C ALA A 207 -4.08 -6.13 -6.17
N ALA A 208 -4.39 -6.46 -7.43
CA ALA A 208 -3.80 -7.59 -8.15
C ALA A 208 -3.30 -7.16 -9.54
N ALA A 209 -2.22 -7.77 -9.98
CA ALA A 209 -1.68 -7.60 -11.32
C ALA A 209 -1.21 -8.94 -11.90
N ILE A 210 -1.54 -9.18 -13.15
CA ILE A 210 -0.94 -10.23 -13.95
C ILE A 210 0.29 -9.69 -14.65
N VAL A 211 1.38 -10.44 -14.60
CA VAL A 211 2.62 -10.22 -15.32
C VAL A 211 2.82 -11.40 -16.26
N CYS A 212 3.05 -11.14 -17.53
CA CYS A 212 3.26 -12.20 -18.52
C CYS A 212 4.36 -11.84 -19.50
N THR A 213 4.82 -12.85 -20.26
CA THR A 213 5.64 -12.63 -21.46
C THR A 213 4.81 -11.95 -22.54
N PRO A 214 5.44 -11.22 -23.48
CA PRO A 214 4.75 -10.64 -24.63
C PRO A 214 4.03 -11.66 -25.48
#